data_94028f78df05fd60a865bba8da270d1d
#
_entry.id   94028f78df05fd60a865bba8da270d1d
#
_cell.length_a   1.000
_cell.length_b   1.000
_cell.length_c   1.000
_cell.angle_alpha   90.00
_cell.angle_beta   90.00
_cell.angle_gamma   90.00
#
_symmetry.space_group_name_H-M   'P 1'
#
loop_
_entity.id
_entity.type
_entity.pdbx_description
1 polymer ?
#
loop_
_entity_poly.entity_id
_entity_poly.type
_entity_poly.pdbx_seq_one_letter_code
_entity_poly.pdbx_strand_id
1 'polypeptide(L)'
;NQLTIKLVPDSKTLDEVVVVGYGTMKKSDLTGSVSSVSAKDVEGFQTSSIAGALGGQIAGVQITSTDGTPGAGFNISIRGVGTLTGDASPLYIVDGFEVSDIDYLSNSDIESIQVLKDASSSAIYGARAANGVVLITTKSGKSGKPIVTYNGSATYRKISKTLDLLSPYEFVKLQGEVKPELLTGYYQEGNDADGTPYRYQSLDDYIGLSGVDWQSETFNPTWSQDHNFSLMGGSDNTKYNASFSRYIENGIFKNSGFDKTTAKFRLDQKINKKVSFNVTVNYAQTNRKGTGTSGDSGRFNMLAQILSARPTGGLKLTDEALLESAIDPEMLETGESLAQVNPVKQTESVTNNKRAEMWSANGALTWEIIKGLTFKTAGTYNTTNNRIDIFYKDGSKEAYRNGQKPYGRTQMGRDVRWSNNNTLTWKQKIQKHNYDIMLGHEVSYRNSEHLLGEAMDFPFDNLGNNNLGLGAVPSKVESGYSEKMLLSFFARANYSYNNRYLLTATVRADGSTVFSQKNKWGFFPSFSAAWRVSEEEFMKDLDWMSNFKVRFGWGVVGNDRITNYLSMDLYTDNK
;
A
#
# COMPACT_ATOMS: atom_id res chain seq x y z
N ASN A 1 -55.32 8.36 -32.91
CA ASN A 1 -54.40 7.20 -32.91
C ASN A 1 -53.40 7.39 -31.83
N GLN A 2 -53.59 6.77 -30.65
CA GLN A 2 -52.56 6.69 -29.60
C GLN A 2 -51.66 5.49 -29.91
N LEU A 3 -50.36 5.75 -30.13
CA LEU A 3 -49.35 4.73 -30.31
C LEU A 3 -48.83 4.34 -28.90
N THR A 4 -49.19 3.15 -28.42
CA THR A 4 -48.68 2.60 -27.16
C THR A 4 -47.41 1.79 -27.47
N ILE A 5 -46.22 2.35 -27.19
CA ILE A 5 -44.95 1.64 -27.32
C ILE A 5 -44.69 0.93 -26.00
N LYS A 6 -44.75 -0.40 -25.98
CA LYS A 6 -44.36 -1.24 -24.86
C LYS A 6 -42.84 -1.48 -24.95
N LEU A 7 -42.05 -0.79 -24.15
CA LEU A 7 -40.63 -1.08 -24.01
C LEU A 7 -40.48 -2.35 -23.17
N VAL A 8 -40.01 -3.41 -23.79
CA VAL A 8 -39.54 -4.60 -23.07
C VAL A 8 -38.09 -4.32 -22.66
N PRO A 9 -37.75 -4.40 -21.37
CA PRO A 9 -36.35 -4.26 -20.97
C PRO A 9 -35.53 -5.40 -21.59
N ASP A 10 -34.64 -5.08 -22.53
CA ASP A 10 -33.65 -6.03 -23.04
C ASP A 10 -32.54 -6.16 -21.99
N SER A 11 -32.76 -7.02 -21.02
CA SER A 11 -31.79 -7.41 -20.02
C SER A 11 -30.78 -8.41 -20.63
N LYS A 12 -30.05 -8.02 -21.67
CA LYS A 12 -28.79 -8.69 -21.99
C LYS A 12 -27.82 -8.33 -20.88
N THR A 13 -27.82 -9.12 -19.81
CA THR A 13 -26.68 -9.20 -18.91
C THR A 13 -25.49 -9.63 -19.73
N LEU A 14 -24.63 -8.67 -20.07
CA LEU A 14 -23.30 -8.98 -20.61
C LEU A 14 -22.63 -9.88 -19.57
N ASP A 15 -22.31 -11.12 -19.97
CA ASP A 15 -21.57 -12.05 -19.12
C ASP A 15 -20.27 -11.37 -18.68
N GLU A 16 -20.19 -10.96 -17.41
CA GLU A 16 -18.99 -10.36 -16.84
C GLU A 16 -17.85 -11.37 -16.92
N VAL A 17 -16.79 -11.01 -17.64
CA VAL A 17 -15.58 -11.84 -17.79
C VAL A 17 -14.59 -11.40 -16.74
N VAL A 18 -14.07 -12.35 -15.99
CA VAL A 18 -13.08 -12.13 -14.94
C VAL A 18 -11.76 -12.80 -15.30
N VAL A 19 -10.66 -12.16 -14.92
CA VAL A 19 -9.33 -12.75 -15.06
C VAL A 19 -9.12 -13.68 -13.86
N VAL A 20 -8.81 -14.95 -14.10
CA VAL A 20 -8.54 -15.93 -13.05
C VAL A 20 -7.31 -16.75 -13.45
N GLY A 21 -6.24 -16.60 -12.67
CA GLY A 21 -4.98 -17.21 -12.98
C GLY A 21 -4.41 -16.67 -14.30
N TYR A 22 -3.95 -17.54 -15.15
CA TYR A 22 -3.33 -17.20 -16.44
C TYR A 22 -4.34 -17.11 -17.60
N GLY A 23 -5.65 -17.08 -17.29
CA GLY A 23 -6.72 -17.05 -18.29
C GLY A 23 -7.91 -16.18 -17.87
N THR A 24 -8.90 -16.10 -18.75
CA THR A 24 -10.16 -15.41 -18.52
C THR A 24 -11.32 -16.40 -18.50
N MET A 25 -12.27 -16.19 -17.57
CA MET A 25 -13.50 -17.00 -17.44
C MET A 25 -14.69 -16.08 -17.27
N LYS A 26 -15.90 -16.56 -17.60
CA LYS A 26 -17.13 -15.88 -17.23
C LYS A 26 -17.29 -15.95 -15.71
N LYS A 27 -17.70 -14.87 -15.06
CA LYS A 27 -17.97 -14.82 -13.62
C LYS A 27 -18.99 -15.89 -13.21
N SER A 28 -19.95 -16.15 -14.09
CA SER A 28 -20.93 -17.23 -13.92
C SER A 28 -20.28 -18.62 -13.86
N ASP A 29 -19.16 -18.86 -14.53
CA ASP A 29 -18.49 -20.17 -14.63
C ASP A 29 -17.51 -20.44 -13.49
N LEU A 30 -17.25 -19.44 -12.65
CA LEU A 30 -16.34 -19.62 -11.52
C LEU A 30 -16.88 -20.64 -10.52
N THR A 31 -16.05 -21.61 -10.18
CA THR A 31 -16.32 -22.63 -9.15
C THR A 31 -15.84 -22.19 -7.76
N GLY A 32 -14.89 -21.24 -7.69
CA GLY A 32 -14.35 -20.68 -6.46
C GLY A 32 -15.05 -19.40 -6.00
N SER A 33 -14.71 -18.94 -4.78
CA SER A 33 -15.23 -17.68 -4.19
C SER A 33 -14.40 -16.49 -4.67
N VAL A 34 -14.98 -15.71 -5.56
CA VAL A 34 -14.36 -14.47 -6.08
C VAL A 34 -15.30 -13.31 -5.78
N SER A 35 -14.75 -12.25 -5.20
CA SER A 35 -15.43 -10.97 -5.06
C SER A 35 -14.85 -9.98 -6.06
N SER A 36 -15.69 -9.18 -6.71
CA SER A 36 -15.25 -8.16 -7.65
C SER A 36 -15.74 -6.78 -7.22
N VAL A 37 -14.89 -5.78 -7.44
CA VAL A 37 -15.14 -4.36 -7.27
C VAL A 37 -14.90 -3.69 -8.62
N SER A 38 -15.81 -2.85 -9.07
CA SER A 38 -15.73 -2.17 -10.36
C SER A 38 -14.92 -0.88 -10.27
N ALA A 39 -14.51 -0.34 -11.44
CA ALA A 39 -13.86 0.97 -11.52
C ALA A 39 -14.66 2.08 -10.83
N LYS A 40 -16.00 2.08 -10.97
CA LYS A 40 -16.88 3.10 -10.38
C LYS A 40 -16.83 3.11 -8.85
N ASP A 41 -16.68 1.95 -8.25
CA ASP A 41 -16.63 1.81 -6.80
C ASP A 41 -15.30 2.33 -6.22
N VAL A 42 -14.24 2.36 -7.03
CA VAL A 42 -12.89 2.81 -6.64
C VAL A 42 -12.64 4.27 -7.00
N GLU A 43 -13.11 4.75 -8.16
CA GLU A 43 -12.88 6.12 -8.66
C GLU A 43 -13.44 7.21 -7.73
N GLY A 44 -14.47 6.91 -6.93
CA GLY A 44 -15.08 7.86 -5.99
C GLY A 44 -14.22 8.18 -4.76
N PHE A 45 -13.18 7.39 -4.49
CA PHE A 45 -12.34 7.57 -3.31
C PHE A 45 -11.08 8.38 -3.63
N GLN A 46 -10.97 9.54 -2.99
CA GLN A 46 -9.81 10.43 -3.06
C GLN A 46 -8.72 9.99 -2.08
N THR A 47 -8.04 8.88 -2.39
CA THR A 47 -6.97 8.32 -1.55
C THR A 47 -5.71 8.11 -2.38
N SER A 48 -4.55 8.20 -1.72
CA SER A 48 -3.24 7.93 -2.32
C SER A 48 -3.04 6.48 -2.75
N SER A 49 -3.81 5.55 -2.15
CA SER A 49 -3.68 4.09 -2.33
C SER A 49 -4.99 3.46 -2.74
N ILE A 50 -4.92 2.52 -3.68
CA ILE A 50 -6.01 1.63 -4.09
C ILE A 50 -6.53 0.82 -2.90
N ALA A 51 -5.62 0.38 -2.02
CA ALA A 51 -5.99 -0.35 -0.82
C ALA A 51 -6.96 0.44 0.06
N GLY A 52 -6.72 1.75 0.24
CA GLY A 52 -7.63 2.62 0.97
C GLY A 52 -9.03 2.69 0.36
N ALA A 53 -9.12 2.70 -0.98
CA ALA A 53 -10.39 2.72 -1.69
C ALA A 53 -11.19 1.40 -1.58
N LEU A 54 -10.52 0.28 -1.31
CA LEU A 54 -11.16 -1.03 -1.13
C LEU A 54 -11.71 -1.26 0.28
N GLY A 55 -11.40 -0.38 1.24
CA GLY A 55 -11.83 -0.52 2.63
C GLY A 55 -13.36 -0.64 2.74
N GLY A 56 -13.86 -1.70 3.39
CA GLY A 56 -15.30 -1.96 3.56
C GLY A 56 -16.06 -2.43 2.32
N GLN A 57 -15.42 -2.49 1.12
CA GLN A 57 -16.09 -2.86 -0.13
C GLN A 57 -16.21 -4.38 -0.34
N ILE A 58 -15.34 -5.16 0.31
CA ILE A 58 -15.22 -6.59 0.05
C ILE A 58 -15.40 -7.38 1.34
N ALA A 59 -16.44 -8.19 1.44
CA ALA A 59 -16.69 -9.06 2.59
C ALA A 59 -15.51 -10.04 2.80
N GLY A 60 -15.01 -10.13 4.05
CA GLY A 60 -13.87 -10.98 4.42
C GLY A 60 -12.49 -10.44 4.02
N VAL A 61 -12.41 -9.17 3.61
CA VAL A 61 -11.16 -8.42 3.43
C VAL A 61 -11.13 -7.30 4.47
N GLN A 62 -10.12 -7.33 5.30
CA GLN A 62 -9.84 -6.30 6.29
C GLN A 62 -8.71 -5.42 5.78
N ILE A 63 -8.93 -4.12 5.78
CA ILE A 63 -7.96 -3.12 5.36
C ILE A 63 -7.82 -2.10 6.47
N THR A 64 -6.60 -1.95 6.97
CA THR A 64 -6.26 -1.02 8.03
C THR A 64 -5.11 -0.13 7.59
N SER A 65 -5.23 1.18 7.82
CA SER A 65 -4.12 2.10 7.61
C SER A 65 -3.04 1.84 8.67
N THR A 66 -1.79 1.92 8.28
CA THR A 66 -0.65 1.79 9.20
C THR A 66 -0.58 3.00 10.12
N ASP A 67 -0.84 4.20 9.59
CA ASP A 67 -0.99 5.45 10.33
C ASP A 67 -1.80 6.48 9.52
N GLY A 68 -1.93 7.71 10.03
CA GLY A 68 -2.63 8.81 9.34
C GLY A 68 -1.72 9.68 8.45
N THR A 69 -0.45 9.31 8.26
CA THR A 69 0.49 10.08 7.45
C THR A 69 0.14 10.02 5.97
N PRO A 70 0.24 11.12 5.21
CA PRO A 70 0.06 11.10 3.76
C PRO A 70 0.90 10.02 3.08
N GLY A 71 0.27 9.24 2.19
CA GLY A 71 0.93 8.12 1.51
C GLY A 71 1.35 6.97 2.43
N ALA A 72 0.80 6.86 3.63
CA ALA A 72 1.00 5.69 4.48
C ALA A 72 0.45 4.42 3.82
N GLY A 73 1.12 3.29 4.05
CA GLY A 73 0.69 2.01 3.54
C GLY A 73 -0.58 1.49 4.22
N PHE A 74 -1.16 0.48 3.63
CA PHE A 74 -2.30 -0.23 4.19
C PHE A 74 -1.96 -1.70 4.40
N ASN A 75 -2.39 -2.24 5.53
CA ASN A 75 -2.34 -3.68 5.77
C ASN A 75 -3.63 -4.30 5.25
N ILE A 76 -3.49 -5.21 4.28
CA ILE A 76 -4.61 -5.97 3.72
C ILE A 76 -4.54 -7.39 4.23
N SER A 77 -5.61 -7.88 4.84
CA SER A 77 -5.77 -9.25 5.29
C SER A 77 -7.03 -9.87 4.70
N ILE A 78 -6.91 -11.07 4.14
CA ILE A 78 -8.02 -11.82 3.54
C ILE A 78 -8.34 -13.02 4.42
N ARG A 79 -9.53 -13.03 5.06
CA ARG A 79 -9.98 -14.07 6.00
C ARG A 79 -9.05 -14.27 7.21
N GLY A 80 -8.33 -13.21 7.61
CA GLY A 80 -7.41 -13.23 8.74
C GLY A 80 -5.95 -13.51 8.34
N VAL A 81 -5.07 -13.52 9.34
CA VAL A 81 -3.62 -13.74 9.17
C VAL A 81 -3.33 -15.23 9.19
N GLY A 82 -2.76 -15.75 8.11
CA GLY A 82 -2.45 -17.17 7.93
C GLY A 82 -1.03 -17.59 8.34
N THR A 83 -0.21 -16.68 8.87
CA THR A 83 1.19 -16.93 9.24
C THR A 83 1.57 -16.24 10.53
N LEU A 84 2.46 -16.84 11.32
CA LEU A 84 2.99 -16.26 12.57
C LEU A 84 4.28 -15.47 12.33
N THR A 85 5.08 -15.83 11.35
CA THR A 85 6.44 -15.30 11.15
C THR A 85 6.71 -14.80 9.74
N GLY A 86 5.85 -15.10 8.77
CA GLY A 86 6.00 -14.70 7.37
C GLY A 86 5.17 -13.47 7.01
N ASP A 87 5.32 -12.99 5.78
CA ASP A 87 4.50 -11.93 5.21
C ASP A 87 3.05 -12.40 5.07
N ALA A 88 2.13 -11.70 5.75
CA ALA A 88 0.69 -11.97 5.76
C ALA A 88 -0.09 -11.23 4.65
N SER A 89 0.57 -10.39 3.87
CA SER A 89 -0.06 -9.65 2.78
C SER A 89 -0.58 -10.58 1.68
N PRO A 90 -1.66 -10.26 0.97
CA PRO A 90 -2.10 -11.03 -0.18
C PRO A 90 -1.09 -10.94 -1.34
N LEU A 91 -1.20 -11.87 -2.27
CA LEU A 91 -0.46 -11.79 -3.54
C LEU A 91 -1.15 -10.77 -4.45
N TYR A 92 -0.41 -9.80 -4.96
CA TYR A 92 -0.94 -8.82 -5.92
C TYR A 92 -0.56 -9.22 -7.34
N ILE A 93 -1.57 -9.27 -8.21
CA ILE A 93 -1.41 -9.56 -9.64
C ILE A 93 -2.03 -8.41 -10.43
N VAL A 94 -1.25 -7.70 -11.21
CA VAL A 94 -1.70 -6.60 -12.08
C VAL A 94 -1.55 -7.03 -13.54
N ASP A 95 -2.64 -7.02 -14.28
CA ASP A 95 -2.71 -7.45 -15.69
C ASP A 95 -2.10 -8.86 -15.96
N GLY A 96 -2.15 -9.73 -14.93
CA GLY A 96 -1.62 -11.10 -15.00
C GLY A 96 -0.19 -11.26 -14.51
N PHE A 97 0.46 -10.23 -13.99
CA PHE A 97 1.83 -10.24 -13.48
C PHE A 97 1.91 -9.92 -12.01
N GLU A 98 2.77 -10.63 -11.28
CA GLU A 98 3.03 -10.37 -9.86
C GLU A 98 3.74 -9.04 -9.65
N VAL A 99 3.27 -8.29 -8.66
CA VAL A 99 3.88 -7.05 -8.18
C VAL A 99 4.03 -7.07 -6.65
N SER A 100 4.96 -6.27 -6.12
CA SER A 100 5.20 -6.21 -4.67
C SER A 100 4.14 -5.44 -3.91
N ASP A 101 3.66 -4.37 -4.50
CA ASP A 101 2.59 -3.52 -3.96
C ASP A 101 1.77 -2.93 -5.11
N ILE A 102 0.71 -2.23 -4.79
CA ILE A 102 -0.22 -1.64 -5.76
C ILE A 102 -0.27 -0.11 -5.67
N ASP A 103 0.52 0.50 -4.80
CA ASP A 103 0.50 1.94 -4.55
C ASP A 103 1.05 2.77 -5.71
N TYR A 104 1.78 2.12 -6.64
CA TYR A 104 2.25 2.77 -7.88
C TYR A 104 1.13 3.02 -8.91
N LEU A 105 -0.01 2.35 -8.79
CA LEU A 105 -1.13 2.53 -9.71
C LEU A 105 -1.93 3.79 -9.39
N SER A 106 -2.52 4.39 -10.42
CA SER A 106 -3.57 5.40 -10.25
C SER A 106 -4.94 4.73 -10.12
N ASN A 107 -5.79 5.21 -9.20
CA ASN A 107 -7.17 4.72 -9.06
C ASN A 107 -7.95 4.84 -10.38
N SER A 108 -7.68 5.90 -11.15
CA SER A 108 -8.33 6.14 -12.45
C SER A 108 -7.94 5.16 -13.56
N ASP A 109 -6.81 4.43 -13.41
CA ASP A 109 -6.36 3.43 -14.38
C ASP A 109 -6.97 2.05 -14.17
N ILE A 110 -7.74 1.84 -13.11
CA ILE A 110 -8.32 0.55 -12.78
C ILE A 110 -9.61 0.32 -13.55
N GLU A 111 -9.78 -0.87 -14.10
CA GLU A 111 -11.02 -1.36 -14.68
C GLU A 111 -11.80 -2.24 -13.70
N SER A 112 -11.12 -3.16 -13.03
CA SER A 112 -11.71 -4.03 -12.01
C SER A 112 -10.68 -4.57 -11.04
N ILE A 113 -11.14 -4.88 -9.82
CA ILE A 113 -10.36 -5.57 -8.81
C ILE A 113 -11.13 -6.81 -8.38
N GLN A 114 -10.44 -7.95 -8.33
CA GLN A 114 -11.01 -9.22 -7.94
C GLN A 114 -10.18 -9.82 -6.80
N VAL A 115 -10.84 -10.41 -5.83
CA VAL A 115 -10.17 -11.04 -4.68
C VAL A 115 -10.52 -12.52 -4.63
N LEU A 116 -9.48 -13.36 -4.76
CA LEU A 116 -9.58 -14.81 -4.60
C LEU A 116 -9.37 -15.14 -3.13
N LYS A 117 -10.42 -15.66 -2.50
CA LYS A 117 -10.46 -15.82 -1.03
C LYS A 117 -10.35 -17.28 -0.56
N ASP A 118 -10.46 -18.24 -1.46
CA ASP A 118 -10.38 -19.66 -1.12
C ASP A 118 -9.22 -20.37 -1.80
N ALA A 119 -8.79 -21.48 -1.21
CA ALA A 119 -7.67 -22.27 -1.70
C ALA A 119 -7.92 -22.83 -3.12
N SER A 120 -9.17 -23.16 -3.48
CA SER A 120 -9.47 -23.73 -4.79
C SER A 120 -9.34 -22.71 -5.92
N SER A 121 -9.66 -21.43 -5.67
CA SER A 121 -9.48 -20.35 -6.65
C SER A 121 -8.05 -19.83 -6.73
N SER A 122 -7.30 -19.88 -5.62
CA SER A 122 -5.95 -19.34 -5.51
C SER A 122 -4.83 -20.36 -5.76
N ALA A 123 -5.12 -21.68 -5.73
CA ALA A 123 -4.12 -22.75 -5.89
C ALA A 123 -3.29 -22.68 -7.19
N ILE A 124 -3.82 -22.06 -8.25
CA ILE A 124 -3.06 -21.83 -9.49
C ILE A 124 -1.80 -20.96 -9.25
N TYR A 125 -1.75 -20.19 -8.15
CA TYR A 125 -0.60 -19.37 -7.73
C TYR A 125 0.29 -20.09 -6.70
N GLY A 126 -0.05 -21.32 -6.28
CA GLY A 126 0.77 -22.27 -5.53
C GLY A 126 1.35 -21.75 -4.22
N ALA A 127 2.69 -21.76 -4.14
CA ALA A 127 3.47 -21.38 -2.96
C ALA A 127 3.33 -19.90 -2.54
N ARG A 128 2.62 -19.06 -3.30
CA ARG A 128 2.48 -17.62 -3.01
C ARG A 128 1.08 -17.23 -2.55
N ALA A 129 0.13 -18.19 -2.50
CA ALA A 129 -1.30 -17.91 -2.46
C ALA A 129 -1.96 -18.12 -1.11
N ALA A 130 -1.21 -18.48 -0.05
CA ALA A 130 -1.78 -18.81 1.27
C ALA A 130 -2.61 -17.67 1.88
N ASN A 131 -2.22 -16.42 1.66
CA ASN A 131 -2.90 -15.23 2.20
C ASN A 131 -3.95 -14.64 1.24
N GLY A 132 -4.37 -15.41 0.21
CA GLY A 132 -5.27 -14.94 -0.84
C GLY A 132 -4.57 -14.16 -1.95
N VAL A 133 -5.33 -13.80 -2.99
CA VAL A 133 -4.81 -13.13 -4.19
C VAL A 133 -5.71 -11.96 -4.55
N VAL A 134 -5.12 -10.80 -4.81
CA VAL A 134 -5.77 -9.61 -5.34
C VAL A 134 -5.39 -9.45 -6.80
N LEU A 135 -6.36 -9.58 -7.69
CA LEU A 135 -6.20 -9.42 -9.14
C LEU A 135 -6.67 -8.04 -9.54
N ILE A 136 -5.83 -7.26 -10.18
CA ILE A 136 -6.15 -5.93 -10.67
C ILE A 136 -6.07 -5.94 -12.18
N THR A 137 -7.14 -5.56 -12.83
CA THR A 137 -7.17 -5.32 -14.28
C THR A 137 -7.17 -3.83 -14.53
N THR A 138 -6.23 -3.36 -15.36
CA THR A 138 -6.15 -1.95 -15.73
C THR A 138 -6.90 -1.67 -17.02
N LYS A 139 -7.37 -0.43 -17.18
CA LYS A 139 -8.09 0.02 -18.38
C LYS A 139 -7.28 -0.22 -19.65
N SER A 140 -7.93 -0.79 -20.66
CA SER A 140 -7.39 -1.03 -21.99
C SER A 140 -7.99 -0.04 -23.01
N GLY A 141 -7.41 0.01 -24.21
CA GLY A 141 -7.96 0.77 -25.32
C GLY A 141 -9.29 0.20 -25.82
N LYS A 142 -10.12 1.05 -26.40
CA LYS A 142 -11.41 0.68 -27.02
C LYS A 142 -11.37 0.97 -28.53
N SER A 143 -12.07 0.15 -29.34
CA SER A 143 -12.27 0.46 -30.76
C SER A 143 -13.13 1.72 -30.89
N GLY A 144 -12.75 2.60 -31.79
CA GLY A 144 -13.46 3.87 -32.05
C GLY A 144 -12.51 5.07 -32.14
N LYS A 145 -13.11 6.24 -32.28
CA LYS A 145 -12.37 7.52 -32.30
C LYS A 145 -11.61 7.72 -30.99
N PRO A 146 -10.47 8.39 -31.03
CA PRO A 146 -9.75 8.76 -29.82
C PRO A 146 -10.63 9.56 -28.85
N ILE A 147 -10.62 9.15 -27.57
CA ILE A 147 -11.32 9.83 -26.48
C ILE A 147 -10.27 10.33 -25.50
N VAL A 148 -10.27 11.63 -25.27
CA VAL A 148 -9.46 12.29 -24.23
C VAL A 148 -10.36 12.48 -23.01
N THR A 149 -9.90 12.08 -21.84
CA THR A 149 -10.60 12.28 -20.60
C THR A 149 -9.68 13.00 -19.60
N TYR A 150 -10.23 13.99 -18.93
CA TYR A 150 -9.60 14.63 -17.78
C TYR A 150 -10.50 14.51 -16.57
N ASN A 151 -9.96 14.00 -15.47
CA ASN A 151 -10.60 14.00 -14.16
C ASN A 151 -9.71 14.77 -13.20
N GLY A 152 -10.26 15.81 -12.58
CA GLY A 152 -9.56 16.62 -11.59
C GLY A 152 -10.39 16.77 -10.33
N SER A 153 -9.73 16.75 -9.18
CA SER A 153 -10.36 17.00 -7.89
C SER A 153 -9.45 17.78 -6.95
N ALA A 154 -10.06 18.58 -6.08
CA ALA A 154 -9.40 19.26 -4.99
C ALA A 154 -10.14 18.90 -3.69
N THR A 155 -9.41 18.48 -2.66
CA THR A 155 -9.97 18.00 -1.40
C THR A 155 -9.43 18.84 -0.25
N TYR A 156 -10.32 19.48 0.50
CA TYR A 156 -10.00 20.18 1.74
C TYR A 156 -9.96 19.19 2.89
N ARG A 157 -8.87 19.20 3.65
CA ARG A 157 -8.62 18.32 4.79
C ARG A 157 -8.39 19.12 6.05
N LYS A 158 -8.99 18.70 7.13
CA LYS A 158 -8.76 19.25 8.48
C LYS A 158 -8.89 18.15 9.51
N ILE A 159 -8.33 18.38 10.68
CA ILE A 159 -8.55 17.48 11.84
C ILE A 159 -10.04 17.47 12.18
N SER A 160 -10.60 16.28 12.40
CA SER A 160 -12.03 16.12 12.67
C SER A 160 -12.37 16.37 14.13
N LYS A 161 -11.45 16.04 15.04
CA LYS A 161 -11.61 16.19 16.48
C LYS A 161 -10.25 16.33 17.14
N THR A 162 -10.12 17.29 18.05
CA THR A 162 -9.02 17.42 19.01
C THR A 162 -9.43 16.83 20.35
N LEU A 163 -8.46 16.53 21.19
CA LEU A 163 -8.70 16.11 22.58
C LEU A 163 -8.71 17.33 23.48
N ASP A 164 -9.61 17.32 24.47
CA ASP A 164 -9.58 18.31 25.52
C ASP A 164 -8.38 18.00 26.42
N LEU A 165 -7.44 18.95 26.51
CA LEU A 165 -6.25 18.87 27.35
C LEU A 165 -6.39 19.78 28.55
N LEU A 166 -5.50 19.58 29.55
CA LEU A 166 -5.49 20.38 30.73
C LEU A 166 -5.19 21.85 30.39
N SER A 167 -5.96 22.77 30.96
CA SER A 167 -5.65 24.20 31.01
C SER A 167 -4.35 24.44 31.79
N PRO A 168 -3.69 25.60 31.66
CA PRO A 168 -2.54 25.96 32.49
C PRO A 168 -2.78 25.79 33.98
N TYR A 169 -3.95 26.20 34.49
CA TYR A 169 -4.34 26.02 35.88
C TYR A 169 -4.40 24.55 36.31
N GLU A 170 -5.12 23.73 35.53
CA GLU A 170 -5.28 22.31 35.83
C GLU A 170 -3.94 21.55 35.70
N PHE A 171 -3.12 21.93 34.73
CA PHE A 171 -1.79 21.36 34.57
C PHE A 171 -0.88 21.66 35.76
N VAL A 172 -0.76 22.93 36.17
CA VAL A 172 0.09 23.32 37.29
C VAL A 172 -0.43 22.70 38.60
N LYS A 173 -1.75 22.65 38.81
CA LYS A 173 -2.37 21.95 39.92
C LYS A 173 -2.00 20.48 39.98
N LEU A 174 -2.10 19.78 38.83
CA LEU A 174 -1.71 18.37 38.71
C LEU A 174 -0.22 18.18 39.04
N GLN A 175 0.66 19.07 38.51
CA GLN A 175 2.09 19.00 38.84
C GLN A 175 2.31 19.09 40.37
N GLY A 176 1.60 19.97 41.04
CA GLY A 176 1.67 20.08 42.49
C GLY A 176 1.17 18.87 43.27
N GLU A 177 0.18 18.17 42.75
CA GLU A 177 -0.33 16.92 43.33
C GLU A 177 0.61 15.73 43.12
N VAL A 178 1.30 15.67 41.96
CA VAL A 178 2.18 14.56 41.60
C VAL A 178 3.62 14.76 42.09
N LYS A 179 4.17 15.97 41.91
CA LYS A 179 5.55 16.35 42.26
C LYS A 179 5.57 17.77 42.80
N PRO A 180 5.26 17.97 44.10
CA PRO A 180 5.19 19.30 44.70
C PRO A 180 6.46 20.15 44.54
N GLU A 181 7.62 19.49 44.42
CA GLU A 181 8.91 20.16 44.21
C GLU A 181 9.02 20.91 42.87
N LEU A 182 8.20 20.58 41.89
CA LEU A 182 8.18 21.25 40.57
C LEU A 182 7.44 22.60 40.64
N LEU A 183 6.62 22.85 41.64
CA LEU A 183 5.82 24.07 41.73
C LEU A 183 6.66 25.35 41.73
N THR A 184 7.90 25.30 42.24
CA THR A 184 8.83 26.44 42.20
C THR A 184 9.21 26.88 40.80
N GLY A 185 9.01 26.04 39.79
CA GLY A 185 9.17 26.39 38.37
C GLY A 185 7.95 27.09 37.78
N TYR A 186 6.78 27.02 38.45
CA TYR A 186 5.53 27.55 37.92
C TYR A 186 5.10 28.84 38.64
N TYR A 187 5.19 28.93 39.95
CA TYR A 187 4.88 30.14 40.69
C TYR A 187 5.74 30.26 41.95
N GLN A 188 6.00 31.50 42.35
CA GLN A 188 6.75 31.81 43.55
C GLN A 188 6.31 33.18 44.09
N GLU A 189 6.01 33.24 45.36
CA GLU A 189 5.69 34.49 46.04
C GLU A 189 6.94 35.36 46.22
N GLY A 190 6.82 36.69 46.00
CA GLY A 190 7.89 37.65 46.17
C GLY A 190 8.51 38.10 44.83
N ASN A 191 9.79 38.50 44.89
CA ASN A 191 10.51 39.09 43.78
C ASN A 191 11.67 38.17 43.39
N ASP A 192 12.10 38.27 42.11
CA ASP A 192 13.30 37.64 41.60
C ASP A 192 14.59 38.32 42.14
N ALA A 193 15.76 37.83 41.68
CA ALA A 193 17.06 38.35 42.11
C ALA A 193 17.27 39.85 41.78
N ASP A 194 16.57 40.36 40.77
CA ASP A 194 16.65 41.75 40.29
C ASP A 194 15.62 42.64 40.97
N GLY A 195 14.81 42.10 41.89
CA GLY A 195 13.77 42.82 42.64
C GLY A 195 12.46 42.97 41.85
N THR A 196 12.29 42.28 40.73
CA THR A 196 11.05 42.26 39.94
C THR A 196 10.10 41.20 40.48
N PRO A 197 8.81 41.48 40.67
CA PRO A 197 7.83 40.48 41.10
C PRO A 197 7.82 39.29 40.11
N TYR A 198 7.80 38.06 40.65
CA TYR A 198 7.61 36.89 39.80
C TYR A 198 6.31 37.01 39.00
N ARG A 199 6.30 36.55 37.77
CA ARG A 199 5.17 36.62 36.83
C ARG A 199 3.92 35.97 37.41
N TYR A 200 4.08 34.84 38.10
CA TYR A 200 3.04 34.11 38.79
C TYR A 200 3.43 33.96 40.27
N GLN A 201 2.60 34.49 41.13
CA GLN A 201 2.83 34.48 42.58
C GLN A 201 2.14 33.30 43.26
N SER A 202 1.07 32.77 42.63
CA SER A 202 0.23 31.70 43.15
C SER A 202 -0.34 30.83 42.02
N LEU A 203 -0.95 29.69 42.38
CA LEU A 203 -1.68 28.85 41.46
C LEU A 203 -2.85 29.59 40.78
N ASP A 204 -3.49 30.52 41.52
CA ASP A 204 -4.67 31.23 41.03
C ASP A 204 -4.36 32.19 39.86
N ASP A 205 -3.10 32.59 39.70
CA ASP A 205 -2.67 33.43 38.58
C ASP A 205 -2.76 32.71 37.22
N TYR A 206 -2.94 31.39 37.24
CA TYR A 206 -3.17 30.56 36.04
C TYR A 206 -4.65 30.47 35.66
N ILE A 207 -5.59 30.95 36.49
CA ILE A 207 -7.02 30.86 36.20
C ILE A 207 -7.35 31.71 34.97
N GLY A 208 -7.97 31.11 33.97
CA GLY A 208 -8.41 31.77 32.74
C GLY A 208 -7.31 32.03 31.71
N LEU A 209 -6.07 31.58 31.93
CA LEU A 209 -5.05 31.56 30.87
C LEU A 209 -5.38 30.53 29.81
N SER A 210 -5.24 30.90 28.55
CA SER A 210 -5.44 29.97 27.41
C SER A 210 -4.30 28.98 27.24
N GLY A 211 -3.07 29.42 27.56
CA GLY A 211 -1.86 28.63 27.32
C GLY A 211 -1.58 28.31 25.87
N VAL A 212 -0.65 27.38 25.62
CA VAL A 212 -0.27 26.90 24.28
C VAL A 212 -1.12 25.69 23.90
N ASP A 213 -1.91 25.82 22.84
CA ASP A 213 -2.62 24.69 22.21
C ASP A 213 -1.73 24.03 21.18
N TRP A 214 -0.96 23.03 21.62
CA TRP A 214 -0.04 22.28 20.76
C TRP A 214 -0.73 21.55 19.63
N GLN A 215 -2.01 21.19 19.76
CA GLN A 215 -2.77 20.55 18.69
C GLN A 215 -3.04 21.55 17.54
N SER A 216 -3.43 22.78 17.86
CA SER A 216 -3.65 23.82 16.84
C SER A 216 -2.34 24.29 16.20
N GLU A 217 -1.23 24.27 16.93
CA GLU A 217 0.09 24.66 16.42
C GLU A 217 0.69 23.61 15.45
N THR A 218 0.31 22.35 15.59
CA THR A 218 0.88 21.25 14.79
C THR A 218 -0.02 20.76 13.66
N PHE A 219 -1.36 20.90 13.81
CA PHE A 219 -2.33 20.45 12.80
C PHE A 219 -2.97 21.62 12.08
N ASN A 220 -2.66 21.73 10.77
CA ASN A 220 -3.16 22.79 9.93
C ASN A 220 -4.10 22.25 8.85
N PRO A 221 -5.20 22.96 8.53
CA PRO A 221 -6.01 22.60 7.37
C PRO A 221 -5.21 22.72 6.09
N THR A 222 -5.43 21.77 5.15
CA THR A 222 -4.66 21.70 3.89
C THR A 222 -5.55 21.34 2.71
N TRP A 223 -5.00 21.51 1.50
CA TRP A 223 -5.60 21.10 0.25
C TRP A 223 -4.79 20.00 -0.40
N SER A 224 -5.49 18.99 -0.90
CA SER A 224 -4.94 17.90 -1.72
C SER A 224 -5.52 18.00 -3.12
N GLN A 225 -4.78 17.56 -4.13
CA GLN A 225 -5.18 17.64 -5.54
C GLN A 225 -4.91 16.30 -6.23
N ASP A 226 -5.82 15.92 -7.13
CA ASP A 226 -5.66 14.78 -8.02
C ASP A 226 -6.02 15.18 -9.44
N HIS A 227 -5.09 14.94 -10.38
CA HIS A 227 -5.23 15.29 -11.79
C HIS A 227 -4.93 14.03 -12.63
N ASN A 228 -5.89 13.61 -13.43
CA ASN A 228 -5.77 12.42 -14.26
C ASN A 228 -6.13 12.76 -15.71
N PHE A 229 -5.22 12.50 -16.62
CA PHE A 229 -5.42 12.56 -18.06
C PHE A 229 -5.38 11.18 -18.66
N SER A 230 -6.30 10.87 -19.56
CA SER A 230 -6.23 9.63 -20.33
C SER A 230 -6.63 9.86 -21.79
N LEU A 231 -5.95 9.14 -22.67
CA LEU A 231 -6.24 9.06 -24.09
C LEU A 231 -6.43 7.59 -24.44
N MET A 232 -7.60 7.22 -24.90
CA MET A 232 -7.87 5.87 -25.38
C MET A 232 -8.53 5.88 -26.74
N GLY A 233 -8.20 4.87 -27.56
CA GLY A 233 -8.77 4.76 -28.89
C GLY A 233 -8.28 3.51 -29.60
N GLY A 234 -8.61 3.41 -30.89
CA GLY A 234 -8.10 2.36 -31.75
C GLY A 234 -9.07 1.86 -32.80
N SER A 235 -8.67 0.79 -33.43
CA SER A 235 -9.45 0.01 -34.38
C SER A 235 -9.75 -1.38 -33.81
N ASP A 236 -10.35 -2.24 -34.61
CA ASP A 236 -10.55 -3.66 -34.24
C ASP A 236 -9.23 -4.44 -34.12
N ASN A 237 -8.18 -3.97 -34.76
CA ASN A 237 -6.88 -4.63 -34.75
C ASN A 237 -5.88 -3.97 -33.80
N THR A 238 -5.96 -2.67 -33.59
CA THR A 238 -5.02 -1.90 -32.78
C THR A 238 -5.80 -1.08 -31.77
N LYS A 239 -5.55 -1.30 -30.48
CA LYS A 239 -6.14 -0.51 -29.40
C LYS A 239 -5.03 0.03 -28.51
N TYR A 240 -5.19 1.26 -28.06
CA TYR A 240 -4.22 1.90 -27.19
C TYR A 240 -4.89 2.67 -26.04
N ASN A 241 -4.18 2.74 -24.94
CA ASN A 241 -4.51 3.57 -23.80
C ASN A 241 -3.22 4.23 -23.29
N ALA A 242 -3.24 5.53 -23.14
CA ALA A 242 -2.18 6.29 -22.49
C ALA A 242 -2.79 7.11 -21.36
N SER A 243 -2.21 7.07 -20.17
CA SER A 243 -2.66 7.87 -19.04
C SER A 243 -1.48 8.52 -18.33
N PHE A 244 -1.78 9.66 -17.71
CA PHE A 244 -0.88 10.42 -16.86
C PHE A 244 -1.66 10.89 -15.64
N SER A 245 -1.10 10.69 -14.44
CA SER A 245 -1.74 11.12 -13.20
C SER A 245 -0.73 11.84 -12.29
N ARG A 246 -1.21 12.91 -11.65
CA ARG A 246 -0.50 13.63 -10.61
C ARG A 246 -1.38 13.77 -9.39
N TYR A 247 -0.99 13.16 -8.29
CA TYR A 247 -1.63 13.26 -6.99
C TYR A 247 -0.72 14.00 -6.02
N ILE A 248 -1.25 15.03 -5.35
CA ILE A 248 -0.54 15.84 -4.37
C ILE A 248 -1.38 15.85 -3.10
N GLU A 249 -0.83 15.36 -2.02
CA GLU A 249 -1.46 15.35 -0.70
C GLU A 249 -0.59 16.12 0.29
N ASN A 250 -1.06 17.29 0.70
CA ASN A 250 -0.46 18.01 1.81
C ASN A 250 -1.06 17.45 3.11
N GLY A 251 -0.21 17.05 4.04
CA GLY A 251 -0.66 16.53 5.33
C GLY A 251 -1.22 17.63 6.21
N ILE A 252 -2.21 17.29 7.03
CA ILE A 252 -2.69 18.19 8.10
C ILE A 252 -1.65 18.35 9.20
N PHE A 253 -0.75 17.38 9.38
CA PHE A 253 0.39 17.48 10.26
C PHE A 253 1.51 18.28 9.59
N LYS A 254 2.04 19.27 10.30
CA LYS A 254 3.02 20.24 9.79
C LYS A 254 4.21 19.55 9.14
N ASN A 255 4.70 20.06 8.00
CA ASN A 255 5.83 19.53 7.23
C ASN A 255 5.66 18.10 6.71
N SER A 256 4.44 17.55 6.67
CA SER A 256 4.15 16.25 6.08
C SER A 256 3.46 16.36 4.72
N GLY A 257 3.69 15.39 3.85
CA GLY A 257 3.06 15.36 2.54
C GLY A 257 3.42 14.13 1.71
N PHE A 258 2.66 13.92 0.65
CA PHE A 258 2.86 12.84 -0.30
C PHE A 258 2.55 13.28 -1.72
N ASP A 259 3.48 13.02 -2.62
CA ASP A 259 3.34 13.28 -4.05
C ASP A 259 3.45 11.97 -4.82
N LYS A 260 2.56 11.74 -5.77
CA LYS A 260 2.63 10.62 -6.70
C LYS A 260 2.44 11.09 -8.14
N THR A 261 3.35 10.71 -9.02
CA THR A 261 3.23 10.89 -10.47
C THR A 261 3.24 9.54 -11.13
N THR A 262 2.27 9.25 -11.99
CA THR A 262 2.23 8.01 -12.76
C THR A 262 2.04 8.29 -14.22
N ALA A 263 2.63 7.44 -15.07
CA ALA A 263 2.39 7.42 -16.50
C ALA A 263 2.25 5.97 -16.96
N LYS A 264 1.28 5.70 -17.81
CA LYS A 264 1.02 4.37 -18.35
C LYS A 264 0.79 4.48 -19.85
N PHE A 265 1.33 3.50 -20.56
CA PHE A 265 1.02 3.26 -21.97
C PHE A 265 0.72 1.79 -22.17
N ARG A 266 -0.41 1.48 -22.81
CA ARG A 266 -0.82 0.13 -23.21
C ARG A 266 -1.17 0.08 -24.68
N LEU A 267 -0.65 -0.94 -25.35
CA LEU A 267 -0.95 -1.28 -26.74
C LEU A 267 -1.43 -2.72 -26.82
N ASP A 268 -2.60 -2.95 -27.38
CA ASP A 268 -3.14 -4.26 -27.73
C ASP A 268 -3.23 -4.35 -29.26
N GLN A 269 -2.48 -5.27 -29.87
CA GLN A 269 -2.37 -5.41 -31.32
C GLN A 269 -2.73 -6.81 -31.77
N LYS A 270 -3.65 -6.93 -32.73
CA LYS A 270 -3.87 -8.15 -33.52
C LYS A 270 -3.06 -8.07 -34.80
N ILE A 271 -2.07 -8.92 -34.93
CA ILE A 271 -1.25 -9.02 -36.16
C ILE A 271 -2.09 -9.66 -37.28
N ASN A 272 -2.80 -10.72 -36.93
CA ASN A 272 -3.75 -11.40 -37.78
C ASN A 272 -4.81 -12.14 -36.94
N LYS A 273 -5.64 -13.00 -37.58
CA LYS A 273 -6.71 -13.75 -36.87
C LYS A 273 -6.18 -14.74 -35.83
N LYS A 274 -4.90 -15.15 -35.91
CA LYS A 274 -4.29 -16.15 -35.03
C LYS A 274 -3.27 -15.59 -34.04
N VAL A 275 -2.69 -14.43 -34.34
CA VAL A 275 -1.58 -13.88 -33.56
C VAL A 275 -1.94 -12.50 -33.09
N SER A 276 -1.82 -12.28 -31.76
CA SER A 276 -1.96 -10.98 -31.12
C SER A 276 -0.88 -10.79 -30.08
N PHE A 277 -0.54 -9.54 -29.81
CA PHE A 277 0.33 -9.19 -28.69
C PHE A 277 -0.24 -7.98 -27.92
N ASN A 278 0.14 -7.87 -26.67
CA ASN A 278 -0.05 -6.66 -25.88
C ASN A 278 1.26 -6.28 -25.20
N VAL A 279 1.42 -4.99 -24.98
CA VAL A 279 2.53 -4.40 -24.22
C VAL A 279 1.96 -3.31 -23.33
N THR A 280 2.40 -3.29 -22.07
CA THR A 280 2.09 -2.23 -21.10
C THR A 280 3.39 -1.75 -20.49
N VAL A 281 3.60 -0.44 -20.47
CA VAL A 281 4.71 0.22 -19.77
C VAL A 281 4.11 1.16 -18.73
N ASN A 282 4.57 1.05 -17.50
CA ASN A 282 4.17 1.92 -16.40
C ASN A 282 5.42 2.58 -15.82
N TYR A 283 5.26 3.85 -15.46
CA TYR A 283 6.18 4.62 -14.66
C TYR A 283 5.45 5.15 -13.44
N ALA A 284 6.08 5.10 -12.30
CA ALA A 284 5.58 5.75 -11.10
C ALA A 284 6.73 6.37 -10.30
N GLN A 285 6.50 7.57 -9.80
CA GLN A 285 7.38 8.22 -8.85
C GLN A 285 6.54 8.66 -7.65
N THR A 286 6.98 8.28 -6.46
CA THR A 286 6.37 8.71 -5.20
C THR A 286 7.40 9.45 -4.36
N ASN A 287 6.95 10.45 -3.63
CA ASN A 287 7.77 11.19 -2.68
C ASN A 287 6.94 11.47 -1.42
N ARG A 288 7.32 10.85 -0.31
CA ARG A 288 6.73 11.10 1.00
C ARG A 288 7.68 11.98 1.80
N LYS A 289 7.14 13.03 2.41
CA LYS A 289 7.87 14.00 3.22
C LYS A 289 7.35 14.02 4.65
N GLY A 290 8.26 14.30 5.58
CA GLY A 290 7.95 14.53 6.97
C GLY A 290 7.89 13.28 7.85
N THR A 291 7.81 13.51 9.13
CA THR A 291 7.63 12.48 10.15
C THR A 291 6.16 12.12 10.29
N GLY A 292 5.87 10.87 10.58
CA GLY A 292 4.51 10.44 10.93
C GLY A 292 4.13 10.84 12.35
N THR A 293 2.85 10.73 12.66
CA THR A 293 2.34 10.91 14.03
C THR A 293 2.55 9.65 14.88
N SER A 294 2.66 8.49 14.25
CA SER A 294 3.03 7.21 14.88
C SER A 294 4.52 6.96 14.74
N GLY A 295 5.17 6.54 15.82
CA GLY A 295 6.59 6.14 15.83
C GLY A 295 6.75 4.66 16.16
N ASP A 296 8.00 4.20 16.14
CA ASP A 296 8.36 2.81 16.44
C ASP A 296 8.02 2.37 17.88
N SER A 297 7.77 3.31 18.78
CA SER A 297 7.30 3.03 20.16
C SER A 297 6.15 3.95 20.54
N GLY A 298 5.12 3.39 21.18
CA GLY A 298 3.94 4.15 21.60
C GLY A 298 4.24 5.31 22.55
N ARG A 299 5.31 5.22 23.33
CA ARG A 299 5.69 6.27 24.31
C ARG A 299 6.35 7.50 23.66
N PHE A 300 7.01 7.34 22.50
CA PHE A 300 7.83 8.39 21.89
C PHE A 300 7.32 8.83 20.52
N ASN A 301 6.08 8.50 20.18
CA ASN A 301 5.48 8.98 18.94
C ASN A 301 5.15 10.48 19.04
N MET A 302 5.07 11.14 17.91
CA MET A 302 4.83 12.58 17.83
C MET A 302 3.47 12.98 18.41
N LEU A 303 2.43 12.15 18.24
CA LEU A 303 1.11 12.43 18.82
C LEU A 303 1.18 12.45 20.35
N ALA A 304 1.87 11.49 20.96
CA ALA A 304 2.07 11.49 22.41
C ALA A 304 2.82 12.75 22.88
N GLN A 305 3.81 13.22 22.12
CA GLN A 305 4.54 14.45 22.44
C GLN A 305 3.62 15.69 22.38
N ILE A 306 2.76 15.80 21.35
CA ILE A 306 1.79 16.88 21.20
C ILE A 306 0.83 16.91 22.40
N LEU A 307 0.33 15.73 22.81
CA LEU A 307 -0.67 15.61 23.87
C LEU A 307 -0.08 15.77 25.29
N SER A 308 1.22 15.52 25.46
CA SER A 308 1.89 15.60 26.75
C SER A 308 2.73 16.87 26.94
N ALA A 309 2.86 17.71 25.92
CA ALA A 309 3.57 18.97 26.02
C ALA A 309 2.84 19.94 26.95
N ARG A 310 3.60 20.60 27.83
CA ARG A 310 3.03 21.51 28.85
C ARG A 310 2.39 22.74 28.20
N PRO A 311 1.22 23.18 28.69
CA PRO A 311 0.50 24.32 28.11
C PRO A 311 1.05 25.68 28.50
N THR A 312 2.04 25.75 29.40
CA THR A 312 2.61 27.03 29.88
C THR A 312 4.09 26.93 30.16
N GLY A 313 4.82 28.02 29.89
CA GLY A 313 6.24 28.16 30.17
C GLY A 313 6.61 28.35 31.66
N GLY A 314 5.62 28.62 32.50
CA GLY A 314 5.84 28.86 33.90
C GLY A 314 6.63 30.14 34.19
N LEU A 315 7.51 30.08 35.19
CA LEU A 315 8.38 31.22 35.55
C LEU A 315 9.59 31.36 34.61
N LYS A 316 10.05 30.26 34.02
CA LYS A 316 11.28 30.23 33.22
C LYS A 316 11.11 30.74 31.79
N LEU A 317 9.95 30.52 31.17
CA LEU A 317 9.65 30.92 29.82
C LEU A 317 8.31 31.63 29.72
N THR A 318 8.16 32.55 28.78
CA THR A 318 6.83 32.98 28.33
C THR A 318 6.21 31.88 27.47
N ASP A 319 4.90 31.90 27.27
CA ASP A 319 4.25 30.92 26.39
C ASP A 319 4.74 31.06 24.92
N GLU A 320 5.05 32.31 24.50
CA GLU A 320 5.67 32.57 23.19
C GLU A 320 7.10 32.00 23.12
N ALA A 321 7.90 32.19 24.17
CA ALA A 321 9.25 31.62 24.23
C ALA A 321 9.22 30.09 24.32
N LEU A 322 8.19 29.48 24.90
CA LEU A 322 7.97 28.04 24.92
C LEU A 322 7.72 27.51 23.50
N LEU A 323 6.96 28.24 22.68
CA LEU A 323 6.74 27.90 21.27
C LEU A 323 8.02 27.97 20.44
N GLU A 324 8.94 28.88 20.74
CA GLU A 324 10.19 29.06 20.01
C GLU A 324 11.34 28.18 20.52
N SER A 325 11.28 27.70 21.74
CA SER A 325 12.33 26.85 22.33
C SER A 325 12.27 25.44 21.76
N ALA A 326 13.34 24.97 21.17
CA ALA A 326 13.44 23.60 20.65
C ALA A 326 13.37 22.54 21.76
N ILE A 327 13.94 22.86 22.92
CA ILE A 327 14.01 22.00 24.09
C ILE A 327 13.50 22.78 25.29
N ASP A 328 12.64 22.14 26.08
CA ASP A 328 12.12 22.74 27.30
C ASP A 328 13.16 22.71 28.42
N PRO A 329 13.62 23.87 28.95
CA PRO A 329 14.63 23.90 29.99
C PRO A 329 14.22 23.16 31.27
N GLU A 330 12.93 23.15 31.61
CA GLU A 330 12.45 22.47 32.81
C GLU A 330 12.60 20.96 32.69
N MET A 331 12.38 20.40 31.48
CA MET A 331 12.56 18.99 31.21
C MET A 331 14.03 18.56 31.32
N LEU A 332 14.97 19.48 31.04
CA LEU A 332 16.40 19.23 31.21
C LEU A 332 16.78 19.03 32.69
N GLU A 333 16.20 19.85 33.57
CA GLU A 333 16.52 19.80 35.01
C GLU A 333 15.92 18.58 35.71
N THR A 334 14.74 18.14 35.28
CA THR A 334 14.05 16.98 35.89
C THR A 334 14.58 15.64 35.46
N GLY A 335 15.50 15.59 34.47
CA GLY A 335 16.05 14.36 33.90
C GLY A 335 15.07 13.58 33.01
N GLU A 336 13.84 14.09 32.83
CA GLU A 336 12.83 13.50 31.90
C GLU A 336 12.96 14.04 30.47
N SER A 337 13.97 14.85 30.24
CA SER A 337 14.28 15.61 29.03
C SER A 337 14.28 14.83 27.71
N LEU A 338 14.49 13.54 27.76
CA LEU A 338 14.57 12.71 26.53
C LEU A 338 13.18 12.35 25.97
N ALA A 339 12.11 12.61 26.69
CA ALA A 339 10.77 12.25 26.27
C ALA A 339 9.99 13.41 25.65
N GLN A 340 10.31 14.65 26.01
CA GLN A 340 9.54 15.82 25.61
C GLN A 340 10.42 16.86 24.92
N VAL A 341 10.11 17.14 23.68
CA VAL A 341 10.63 18.25 22.89
C VAL A 341 9.47 19.05 22.38
N ASN A 342 9.71 20.30 22.01
CA ASN A 342 8.72 21.11 21.33
C ASN A 342 8.25 20.41 20.05
N PRO A 343 6.97 19.98 19.95
CA PRO A 343 6.51 19.18 18.82
C PRO A 343 6.54 19.94 17.49
N VAL A 344 6.39 21.28 17.50
CA VAL A 344 6.48 22.12 16.30
C VAL A 344 7.94 22.16 15.81
N LYS A 345 8.87 22.50 16.71
CA LYS A 345 10.30 22.55 16.37
C LYS A 345 10.86 21.19 15.96
N GLN A 346 10.37 20.10 16.56
CA GLN A 346 10.73 18.74 16.12
C GLN A 346 10.36 18.52 14.65
N THR A 347 9.16 18.95 14.19
CA THR A 347 8.79 18.80 12.76
C THR A 347 9.67 19.63 11.83
N GLU A 348 10.18 20.76 12.29
CA GLU A 348 11.06 21.67 11.53
C GLU A 348 12.51 21.19 11.51
N SER A 349 12.93 20.51 12.58
CA SER A 349 14.31 20.02 12.76
C SER A 349 14.56 18.63 12.18
N VAL A 350 13.52 17.92 11.73
CA VAL A 350 13.66 16.58 11.15
C VAL A 350 13.28 16.59 9.67
N THR A 351 14.24 16.28 8.82
CA THR A 351 13.99 15.94 7.41
C THR A 351 13.84 14.43 7.31
N ASN A 352 12.70 13.96 6.78
CA ASN A 352 12.46 12.54 6.49
C ASN A 352 11.78 12.45 5.13
N ASN A 353 12.57 12.20 4.09
CA ASN A 353 12.10 12.11 2.72
C ASN A 353 12.28 10.68 2.21
N LYS A 354 11.20 10.08 1.74
CA LYS A 354 11.20 8.74 1.11
C LYS A 354 10.75 8.88 -0.34
N ARG A 355 11.69 8.64 -1.26
CA ARG A 355 11.42 8.65 -2.69
C ARG A 355 11.48 7.24 -3.23
N ALA A 356 10.49 6.86 -4.04
CA ALA A 356 10.52 5.63 -4.81
C ALA A 356 10.25 5.95 -6.28
N GLU A 357 10.99 5.31 -7.17
CA GLU A 357 10.84 5.39 -8.62
C GLU A 357 10.72 3.98 -9.18
N MET A 358 9.63 3.70 -9.87
CA MET A 358 9.31 2.39 -10.41
C MET A 358 9.11 2.45 -11.92
N TRP A 359 9.72 1.50 -12.60
CA TRP A 359 9.46 1.17 -14.00
C TRP A 359 8.95 -0.26 -14.10
N SER A 360 7.89 -0.47 -14.88
CA SER A 360 7.33 -1.78 -15.16
C SER A 360 7.06 -1.91 -16.66
N ALA A 361 7.57 -2.96 -17.26
CA ALA A 361 7.29 -3.32 -18.66
C ALA A 361 6.72 -4.74 -18.70
N ASN A 362 5.50 -4.88 -19.20
CA ASN A 362 4.80 -6.17 -19.31
C ASN A 362 4.46 -6.43 -20.77
N GLY A 363 4.57 -7.68 -21.21
CA GLY A 363 4.20 -8.05 -22.56
C GLY A 363 3.70 -9.47 -22.66
N ALA A 364 2.76 -9.71 -23.57
CA ALA A 364 2.29 -11.05 -23.88
C ALA A 364 2.07 -11.24 -25.39
N LEU A 365 2.49 -12.37 -25.91
CA LEU A 365 2.21 -12.85 -27.25
C LEU A 365 1.26 -14.04 -27.16
N THR A 366 0.15 -13.98 -27.88
CA THR A 366 -0.85 -15.05 -27.95
C THR A 366 -0.93 -15.56 -29.38
N TRP A 367 -0.81 -16.87 -29.56
CA TRP A 367 -0.87 -17.54 -30.87
C TRP A 367 -1.86 -18.70 -30.82
N GLU A 368 -2.94 -18.58 -31.59
CA GLU A 368 -3.84 -19.71 -31.89
C GLU A 368 -3.21 -20.60 -32.95
N ILE A 369 -2.56 -21.69 -32.52
CA ILE A 369 -1.84 -22.62 -33.38
C ILE A 369 -2.81 -23.28 -34.37
N ILE A 370 -3.86 -23.88 -33.80
CA ILE A 370 -5.04 -24.41 -34.50
C ILE A 370 -6.28 -23.98 -33.71
N LYS A 371 -7.46 -24.09 -34.33
CA LYS A 371 -8.72 -23.73 -33.69
C LYS A 371 -8.87 -24.41 -32.33
N GLY A 372 -8.97 -23.61 -31.28
CA GLY A 372 -9.11 -24.06 -29.90
C GLY A 372 -7.80 -24.39 -29.18
N LEU A 373 -6.64 -24.45 -29.86
CA LEU A 373 -5.33 -24.64 -29.23
C LEU A 373 -4.52 -23.34 -29.27
N THR A 374 -4.32 -22.71 -28.11
CA THR A 374 -3.67 -21.42 -27.98
C THR A 374 -2.39 -21.54 -27.14
N PHE A 375 -1.29 -21.07 -27.68
CA PHE A 375 -0.04 -20.83 -26.94
C PHE A 375 0.03 -19.36 -26.55
N LYS A 376 0.38 -19.09 -25.31
CA LYS A 376 0.64 -17.73 -24.82
C LYS A 376 1.97 -17.72 -24.08
N THR A 377 2.86 -16.80 -24.46
CA THR A 377 4.04 -16.44 -23.69
C THR A 377 3.88 -15.02 -23.16
N ALA A 378 4.21 -14.82 -21.91
CA ALA A 378 4.09 -13.50 -21.28
C ALA A 378 5.29 -13.25 -20.38
N GLY A 379 5.75 -12.00 -20.32
CA GLY A 379 6.90 -11.61 -19.53
C GLY A 379 6.71 -10.24 -18.88
N THR A 380 7.36 -10.05 -17.75
CA THR A 380 7.42 -8.76 -17.05
C THR A 380 8.84 -8.48 -16.61
N TYR A 381 9.17 -7.19 -16.60
CA TYR A 381 10.37 -6.64 -15.97
C TYR A 381 9.97 -5.42 -15.14
N ASN A 382 10.28 -5.46 -13.85
CA ASN A 382 9.99 -4.40 -12.91
C ASN A 382 11.29 -3.99 -12.22
N THR A 383 11.51 -2.69 -12.04
CA THR A 383 12.59 -2.17 -11.22
C THR A 383 12.06 -1.05 -10.34
N THR A 384 12.44 -1.07 -9.06
CA THR A 384 12.10 -0.03 -8.09
C THR A 384 13.38 0.48 -7.47
N ASN A 385 13.63 1.78 -7.58
CA ASN A 385 14.74 2.46 -6.92
C ASN A 385 14.16 3.27 -5.75
N ASN A 386 14.66 3.02 -4.54
CA ASN A 386 14.23 3.69 -3.34
C ASN A 386 15.36 4.54 -2.78
N ARG A 387 15.04 5.72 -2.31
CA ARG A 387 15.95 6.57 -1.54
C ARG A 387 15.23 7.09 -0.30
N ILE A 388 15.85 6.90 0.85
CA ILE A 388 15.39 7.39 2.15
C ILE A 388 16.46 8.30 2.70
N ASP A 389 16.12 9.57 2.88
CA ASP A 389 16.98 10.58 3.47
C ASP A 389 16.36 11.04 4.79
N ILE A 390 17.08 10.81 5.88
CA ILE A 390 16.72 11.27 7.22
C ILE A 390 17.83 12.16 7.74
N PHE A 391 17.50 13.37 8.17
CA PHE A 391 18.44 14.30 8.77
C PHE A 391 17.83 14.95 10.00
N TYR A 392 18.50 14.83 11.10
CA TYR A 392 18.17 15.41 12.38
C TYR A 392 19.06 16.62 12.61
N LYS A 393 18.48 17.81 12.49
CA LYS A 393 19.17 19.07 12.74
C LYS A 393 19.39 19.28 14.23
N ASP A 394 20.23 20.25 14.55
CA ASP A 394 20.30 20.80 15.89
C ASP A 394 18.89 21.23 16.36
N GLY A 395 18.59 21.00 17.64
CA GLY A 395 17.24 21.21 18.20
C GLY A 395 16.26 20.05 18.01
N SER A 396 16.64 19.00 17.26
CA SER A 396 15.85 17.75 17.24
C SER A 396 16.15 16.90 18.48
N LYS A 397 15.18 16.09 18.88
CA LYS A 397 15.34 15.11 19.96
C LYS A 397 16.49 14.14 19.73
N GLU A 398 16.65 13.71 18.49
CA GLU A 398 17.69 12.76 18.09
C GLU A 398 19.09 13.40 18.17
N ALA A 399 19.23 14.65 17.72
CA ALA A 399 20.47 15.41 17.86
C ALA A 399 20.80 15.64 19.34
N TYR A 400 19.80 16.00 20.15
CA TYR A 400 19.97 16.19 21.57
C TYR A 400 20.48 14.92 22.28
N ARG A 401 19.90 13.75 21.97
CA ARG A 401 20.36 12.45 22.48
C ARG A 401 21.79 12.12 22.06
N ASN A 402 22.22 12.67 20.95
CA ASN A 402 23.57 12.49 20.38
C ASN A 402 24.52 13.62 20.79
N GLY A 403 24.34 14.18 21.99
CA GLY A 403 25.19 15.25 22.51
C GLY A 403 24.99 16.59 21.81
N GLN A 404 23.76 16.91 21.41
CA GLN A 404 23.36 18.12 20.66
C GLN A 404 24.05 18.25 19.29
N LYS A 405 24.29 17.13 18.62
CA LYS A 405 24.97 17.09 17.33
C LYS A 405 24.06 16.59 16.23
N PRO A 406 24.01 17.27 15.08
CA PRO A 406 23.25 16.81 13.93
C PRO A 406 23.66 15.41 13.47
N TYR A 407 22.70 14.68 12.96
CA TYR A 407 22.84 13.29 12.53
C TYR A 407 22.14 13.08 11.18
N GLY A 408 22.82 12.43 10.24
CA GLY A 408 22.29 12.17 8.89
C GLY A 408 22.38 10.71 8.49
N ARG A 409 21.33 10.22 7.82
CA ARG A 409 21.22 8.87 7.29
C ARG A 409 20.67 8.91 5.88
N THR A 410 21.35 8.26 4.94
CA THR A 410 20.84 8.01 3.59
C THR A 410 20.86 6.51 3.32
N GLN A 411 19.74 5.98 2.87
CA GLN A 411 19.62 4.62 2.39
C GLN A 411 19.17 4.63 0.94
N MET A 412 19.87 3.90 0.10
CA MET A 412 19.50 3.64 -1.29
C MET A 412 19.24 2.15 -1.44
N GLY A 413 18.16 1.81 -2.17
CA GLY A 413 17.82 0.42 -2.44
C GLY A 413 17.35 0.26 -3.87
N ARG A 414 17.59 -0.92 -4.43
CA ARG A 414 17.09 -1.32 -5.75
C ARG A 414 16.48 -2.70 -5.64
N ASP A 415 15.25 -2.85 -6.15
CA ASP A 415 14.55 -4.13 -6.29
C ASP A 415 14.32 -4.36 -7.77
N VAL A 416 14.78 -5.50 -8.29
CA VAL A 416 14.58 -5.92 -9.68
C VAL A 416 13.81 -7.22 -9.68
N ARG A 417 12.75 -7.29 -10.47
CA ARG A 417 11.97 -8.51 -10.68
C ARG A 417 11.74 -8.73 -12.15
N TRP A 418 11.86 -9.97 -12.58
CA TRP A 418 11.38 -10.37 -13.87
C TRP A 418 10.70 -11.74 -13.78
N SER A 419 9.74 -11.97 -14.65
CA SER A 419 9.13 -13.28 -14.80
C SER A 419 8.80 -13.56 -16.25
N ASN A 420 8.77 -14.83 -16.58
CA ASN A 420 8.25 -15.34 -17.84
C ASN A 420 7.31 -16.50 -17.55
N ASN A 421 6.14 -16.49 -18.13
CA ASN A 421 5.19 -17.59 -18.08
C ASN A 421 4.76 -18.01 -19.48
N ASN A 422 4.64 -19.30 -19.68
CA ASN A 422 4.26 -19.92 -20.94
C ASN A 422 3.07 -20.84 -20.67
N THR A 423 2.01 -20.71 -21.42
CA THR A 423 0.82 -21.55 -21.30
C THR A 423 0.37 -22.10 -22.63
N LEU A 424 -0.03 -23.37 -22.64
CA LEU A 424 -0.69 -24.02 -23.75
C LEU A 424 -2.11 -24.38 -23.31
N THR A 425 -3.11 -23.77 -23.92
CA THR A 425 -4.52 -23.94 -23.57
C THR A 425 -5.29 -24.56 -24.72
N TRP A 426 -5.98 -25.67 -24.43
CA TRP A 426 -6.89 -26.31 -25.35
C TRP A 426 -8.33 -26.14 -24.90
N LYS A 427 -9.16 -25.52 -25.77
CA LYS A 427 -10.59 -25.27 -25.54
C LYS A 427 -11.40 -26.00 -26.57
N GLN A 428 -12.34 -26.80 -26.15
CA GLN A 428 -13.22 -27.57 -27.03
C GLN A 428 -14.64 -27.58 -26.49
N LYS A 429 -15.60 -27.37 -27.40
CA LYS A 429 -17.03 -27.54 -27.11
C LYS A 429 -17.57 -28.66 -28.01
N ILE A 430 -18.08 -29.70 -27.36
CA ILE A 430 -18.72 -30.86 -28.05
C ILE A 430 -20.13 -30.97 -27.48
N GLN A 431 -21.13 -30.60 -28.27
CA GLN A 431 -22.53 -30.57 -27.87
C GLN A 431 -22.73 -29.76 -26.56
N LYS A 432 -23.10 -30.43 -25.45
CA LYS A 432 -23.31 -29.85 -24.12
C LYS A 432 -22.06 -29.85 -23.25
N HIS A 433 -20.94 -30.42 -23.73
CA HIS A 433 -19.69 -30.54 -23.00
C HIS A 433 -18.73 -29.43 -23.39
N ASN A 434 -18.20 -28.67 -22.43
CA ASN A 434 -17.13 -27.69 -22.65
C ASN A 434 -15.89 -28.14 -21.87
N TYR A 435 -14.76 -28.16 -22.54
CA TYR A 435 -13.44 -28.48 -22.00
C TYR A 435 -12.52 -27.29 -22.17
N ASP A 436 -11.75 -26.98 -21.11
CA ASP A 436 -10.68 -25.99 -21.13
C ASP A 436 -9.52 -26.56 -20.32
N ILE A 437 -8.48 -27.04 -21.01
CA ILE A 437 -7.31 -27.67 -20.40
C ILE A 437 -6.11 -26.79 -20.68
N MET A 438 -5.38 -26.42 -19.61
CA MET A 438 -4.20 -25.57 -19.67
C MET A 438 -3.01 -26.28 -19.03
N LEU A 439 -1.89 -26.27 -19.72
CA LEU A 439 -0.56 -26.60 -19.21
C LEU A 439 0.27 -25.33 -19.14
N GLY A 440 1.04 -25.16 -18.10
CA GLY A 440 1.83 -23.96 -17.90
C GLY A 440 3.17 -24.18 -17.24
N HIS A 441 4.08 -23.28 -17.54
CA HIS A 441 5.41 -23.16 -16.96
C HIS A 441 5.65 -21.70 -16.61
N GLU A 442 6.25 -21.44 -15.45
CA GLU A 442 6.62 -20.10 -15.01
C GLU A 442 8.01 -20.11 -14.40
N VAL A 443 8.79 -19.09 -14.68
CA VAL A 443 10.00 -18.74 -13.96
C VAL A 443 9.90 -17.30 -13.49
N SER A 444 10.26 -17.05 -12.24
CA SER A 444 10.37 -15.71 -11.69
C SER A 444 11.66 -15.54 -10.91
N TYR A 445 12.22 -14.34 -10.99
CA TYR A 445 13.45 -13.95 -10.32
C TYR A 445 13.25 -12.59 -9.64
N ARG A 446 13.78 -12.45 -8.46
CA ARG A 446 13.88 -11.20 -7.72
C ARG A 446 15.28 -11.01 -7.16
N ASN A 447 15.78 -9.80 -7.31
CA ASN A 447 17.00 -9.33 -6.69
C ASN A 447 16.70 -8.05 -5.91
N SER A 448 17.22 -7.95 -4.70
CA SER A 448 17.11 -6.77 -3.87
C SER A 448 18.46 -6.42 -3.28
N GLU A 449 18.87 -5.17 -3.43
CA GLU A 449 20.11 -4.64 -2.91
C GLU A 449 19.88 -3.31 -2.20
N HIS A 450 20.67 -3.02 -1.19
CA HIS A 450 20.65 -1.74 -0.51
C HIS A 450 22.02 -1.32 -0.02
N LEU A 451 22.19 -0.02 0.10
CA LEU A 451 23.35 0.65 0.72
C LEU A 451 22.81 1.70 1.69
N LEU A 452 23.35 1.71 2.90
CA LEU A 452 23.06 2.67 3.94
C LEU A 452 24.35 3.31 4.42
N GLY A 453 24.33 4.65 4.52
CA GLY A 453 25.37 5.44 5.14
C GLY A 453 24.80 6.33 6.23
N GLU A 454 25.48 6.41 7.36
CA GLU A 454 25.13 7.27 8.49
C GLU A 454 26.37 8.04 8.95
N ALA A 455 26.16 9.31 9.29
CA ALA A 455 27.20 10.14 9.88
C ALA A 455 26.60 11.08 10.93
N MET A 456 27.43 11.44 11.89
CA MET A 456 27.08 12.34 13.00
C MET A 456 28.09 13.49 13.08
N ASP A 457 27.76 14.48 13.92
CA ASP A 457 28.65 15.57 14.23
C ASP A 457 28.97 16.46 13.02
N PHE A 458 27.90 16.98 12.41
CA PHE A 458 28.02 17.91 11.29
C PHE A 458 28.40 19.32 11.80
N PRO A 459 29.34 20.02 11.16
CA PRO A 459 29.72 21.38 11.56
C PRO A 459 28.59 22.40 11.26
N PHE A 460 27.68 22.07 10.33
CA PHE A 460 26.49 22.84 9.99
C PHE A 460 25.45 21.89 9.34
N ASP A 461 24.18 22.24 9.44
CA ASP A 461 23.06 21.39 9.06
C ASP A 461 22.36 21.77 7.74
N ASN A 462 22.79 22.87 7.09
CA ASN A 462 22.12 23.42 5.90
C ASN A 462 22.21 22.54 4.66
N LEU A 463 23.24 21.67 4.55
CA LEU A 463 23.37 20.72 3.43
C LEU A 463 22.62 19.40 3.67
N GLY A 464 22.29 19.08 4.92
CA GLY A 464 21.60 17.86 5.27
C GLY A 464 22.24 16.62 4.65
N ASN A 465 21.41 15.74 4.08
CA ASN A 465 21.84 14.50 3.43
C ASN A 465 22.60 14.69 2.10
N ASN A 466 22.70 15.90 1.57
CA ASN A 466 23.41 16.12 0.30
C ASN A 466 24.91 15.89 0.39
N ASN A 467 25.47 15.95 1.61
CA ASN A 467 26.87 15.65 1.84
C ASN A 467 27.10 15.00 3.23
N LEU A 468 26.88 13.69 3.32
CA LEU A 468 27.14 12.92 4.55
C LEU A 468 28.64 12.92 4.95
N GLY A 469 29.53 13.16 4.00
CA GLY A 469 30.98 13.22 4.24
C GLY A 469 31.42 14.41 5.11
N LEU A 470 30.55 15.39 5.38
CA LEU A 470 30.82 16.48 6.33
C LEU A 470 30.67 16.06 7.78
N GLY A 471 29.98 14.96 8.08
CA GLY A 471 29.91 14.44 9.45
C GLY A 471 31.27 13.98 9.91
N ALA A 472 31.75 14.52 11.05
CA ALA A 472 33.06 14.21 11.61
C ALA A 472 33.17 12.75 12.09
N VAL A 473 32.04 12.12 12.41
CA VAL A 473 31.95 10.75 12.90
C VAL A 473 31.13 9.90 11.97
N PRO A 474 31.71 9.04 11.10
CA PRO A 474 31.00 8.00 10.38
C PRO A 474 30.40 7.02 11.40
N SER A 475 29.08 6.87 11.39
CA SER A 475 28.37 6.06 12.38
C SER A 475 28.11 4.66 11.89
N LYS A 476 27.66 4.53 10.63
CA LYS A 476 27.33 3.23 10.06
C LYS A 476 27.49 3.22 8.55
N VAL A 477 28.05 2.14 8.04
CA VAL A 477 27.99 1.75 6.62
C VAL A 477 27.49 0.33 6.55
N GLU A 478 26.39 0.10 5.83
CA GLU A 478 25.79 -1.20 5.70
C GLU A 478 25.37 -1.42 4.26
N SER A 479 25.57 -2.62 3.74
CA SER A 479 25.04 -3.04 2.45
C SER A 479 24.42 -4.42 2.57
N GLY A 480 23.41 -4.66 1.77
CA GLY A 480 22.75 -5.95 1.71
C GLY A 480 22.41 -6.34 0.29
N TYR A 481 22.45 -7.63 0.04
CA TYR A 481 22.11 -8.26 -1.22
C TYR A 481 21.29 -9.51 -0.97
N SER A 482 20.19 -9.67 -1.67
CA SER A 482 19.40 -10.90 -1.63
C SER A 482 18.80 -11.23 -2.97
N GLU A 483 18.69 -12.51 -3.28
CA GLU A 483 18.04 -12.99 -4.48
C GLU A 483 17.11 -14.17 -4.19
N LYS A 484 16.10 -14.31 -5.03
CA LYS A 484 15.11 -15.36 -4.97
C LYS A 484 14.70 -15.78 -6.37
N MET A 485 14.58 -17.08 -6.59
CA MET A 485 14.06 -17.66 -7.83
C MET A 485 12.95 -18.66 -7.52
N LEU A 486 11.92 -18.65 -8.36
CA LEU A 486 10.84 -19.63 -8.36
C LEU A 486 10.70 -20.22 -9.76
N LEU A 487 10.66 -21.55 -9.82
CA LEU A 487 10.37 -22.32 -11.03
C LEU A 487 9.10 -23.12 -10.77
N SER A 488 8.14 -23.05 -11.70
CA SER A 488 6.84 -23.67 -11.52
C SER A 488 6.34 -24.37 -12.76
N PHE A 489 5.67 -25.50 -12.54
CA PHE A 489 4.91 -26.22 -13.57
C PHE A 489 3.48 -26.40 -13.05
N PHE A 490 2.48 -26.16 -13.91
CA PHE A 490 1.09 -26.28 -13.51
C PHE A 490 0.19 -26.79 -14.64
N ALA A 491 -0.87 -27.45 -14.23
CA ALA A 491 -1.95 -27.88 -15.11
C ALA A 491 -3.30 -27.53 -14.48
N ARG A 492 -4.25 -27.09 -15.32
CA ARG A 492 -5.63 -26.84 -14.93
C ARG A 492 -6.58 -27.43 -15.95
N ALA A 493 -7.60 -28.12 -15.50
CA ALA A 493 -8.69 -28.62 -16.31
C ALA A 493 -10.02 -28.05 -15.79
N ASN A 494 -10.75 -27.37 -16.65
CA ASN A 494 -12.11 -26.93 -16.41
C ASN A 494 -13.05 -27.75 -17.32
N TYR A 495 -14.11 -28.26 -16.74
CA TYR A 495 -15.14 -28.99 -17.46
C TYR A 495 -16.51 -28.44 -17.10
N SER A 496 -17.38 -28.26 -18.07
CA SER A 496 -18.78 -27.96 -17.81
C SER A 496 -19.71 -28.79 -18.68
N TYR A 497 -20.78 -29.28 -18.05
CA TYR A 497 -21.86 -29.99 -18.74
C TYR A 497 -23.13 -29.14 -18.73
N ASN A 498 -23.62 -28.85 -19.90
CA ASN A 498 -24.85 -28.06 -20.15
C ASN A 498 -24.89 -26.71 -19.40
N ASN A 499 -23.73 -26.12 -19.09
CA ASN A 499 -23.56 -24.94 -18.25
C ASN A 499 -24.16 -25.06 -16.82
N ARG A 500 -24.57 -26.26 -16.39
CA ARG A 500 -25.17 -26.54 -15.08
C ARG A 500 -24.19 -27.11 -14.08
N TYR A 501 -23.39 -28.09 -14.51
CA TYR A 501 -22.41 -28.77 -13.68
C TYR A 501 -21.01 -28.32 -14.09
N LEU A 502 -20.26 -27.78 -13.17
CA LEU A 502 -18.96 -27.18 -13.41
C LEU A 502 -17.93 -27.86 -12.52
N LEU A 503 -16.82 -28.29 -13.09
CA LEU A 503 -15.71 -28.92 -12.39
C LEU A 503 -14.40 -28.21 -12.75
N THR A 504 -13.55 -27.96 -11.77
CA THR A 504 -12.19 -27.45 -11.97
C THR A 504 -11.22 -28.29 -11.16
N ALA A 505 -10.16 -28.75 -11.79
CA ALA A 505 -9.03 -29.40 -11.13
C ALA A 505 -7.74 -28.68 -11.49
N THR A 506 -6.89 -28.42 -10.50
CA THR A 506 -5.59 -27.76 -10.71
C THR A 506 -4.53 -28.53 -9.94
N VAL A 507 -3.36 -28.68 -10.53
CA VAL A 507 -2.14 -29.12 -9.87
C VAL A 507 -1.02 -28.17 -10.22
N ARG A 508 -0.21 -27.80 -9.22
CA ARG A 508 0.97 -26.96 -9.39
C ARG A 508 2.13 -27.53 -8.58
N ALA A 509 3.31 -27.50 -9.16
CA ALA A 509 4.56 -27.82 -8.52
C ALA A 509 5.46 -26.60 -8.55
N ASP A 510 5.91 -26.11 -7.39
CA ASP A 510 6.75 -24.92 -7.23
C ASP A 510 8.08 -25.29 -6.59
N GLY A 511 9.19 -24.94 -7.24
CA GLY A 511 10.54 -25.04 -6.71
C GLY A 511 11.06 -23.65 -6.34
N SER A 512 11.17 -23.34 -5.03
CA SER A 512 11.63 -22.04 -4.54
C SER A 512 13.00 -22.12 -3.88
N THR A 513 13.88 -21.14 -4.18
CA THR A 513 15.24 -21.07 -3.62
C THR A 513 15.28 -20.67 -2.16
N VAL A 514 14.17 -20.21 -1.56
CA VAL A 514 14.11 -19.86 -0.13
C VAL A 514 14.15 -21.09 0.78
N PHE A 515 13.80 -22.26 0.24
CA PHE A 515 13.80 -23.50 0.98
C PHE A 515 15.09 -24.31 0.76
N SER A 516 15.42 -25.15 1.72
CA SER A 516 16.56 -26.05 1.63
C SER A 516 16.43 -27.01 0.44
N GLN A 517 17.56 -27.53 -0.04
CA GLN A 517 17.61 -28.38 -1.22
C GLN A 517 16.67 -29.61 -1.13
N LYS A 518 16.49 -30.19 0.07
CA LYS A 518 15.60 -31.33 0.29
C LYS A 518 14.12 -30.96 0.22
N ASN A 519 13.75 -29.73 0.55
CA ASN A 519 12.37 -29.24 0.65
C ASN A 519 12.04 -28.17 -0.39
N LYS A 520 12.84 -28.10 -1.46
CA LYS A 520 12.74 -27.05 -2.48
C LYS A 520 11.42 -27.08 -3.24
N TRP A 521 10.84 -28.27 -3.44
CA TRP A 521 9.63 -28.47 -4.22
C TRP A 521 8.40 -28.67 -3.35
N GLY A 522 7.36 -27.87 -3.59
CA GLY A 522 6.02 -28.01 -3.02
C GLY A 522 4.99 -28.36 -4.08
N PHE A 523 3.98 -29.18 -3.72
CA PHE A 523 2.89 -29.58 -4.59
C PHE A 523 1.57 -29.03 -4.06
N PHE A 524 0.79 -28.40 -4.93
CA PHE A 524 -0.42 -27.66 -4.61
C PHE A 524 -1.60 -28.15 -5.47
N PRO A 525 -2.22 -29.28 -5.12
CA PRO A 525 -3.42 -29.79 -5.78
C PRO A 525 -4.66 -29.03 -5.30
N SER A 526 -5.62 -28.84 -6.20
CA SER A 526 -6.95 -28.31 -5.84
C SER A 526 -8.03 -28.89 -6.73
N PHE A 527 -9.23 -28.94 -6.17
CA PHE A 527 -10.44 -29.36 -6.86
C PHE A 527 -11.62 -28.47 -6.44
N SER A 528 -12.49 -28.17 -7.38
CA SER A 528 -13.76 -27.49 -7.09
C SER A 528 -14.87 -27.96 -8.02
N ALA A 529 -16.07 -27.97 -7.48
CA ALA A 529 -17.30 -28.33 -8.19
C ALA A 529 -18.36 -27.27 -7.95
N ALA A 530 -19.18 -26.99 -8.95
CA ALA A 530 -20.31 -26.12 -8.80
C ALA A 530 -21.53 -26.65 -9.56
N TRP A 531 -22.70 -26.53 -8.93
CA TRP A 531 -23.98 -26.86 -9.50
C TRP A 531 -24.84 -25.61 -9.59
N ARG A 532 -25.22 -25.21 -10.81
CA ARG A 532 -26.15 -24.12 -11.04
C ARG A 532 -27.58 -24.66 -10.95
N VAL A 533 -28.11 -24.67 -9.75
CA VAL A 533 -29.45 -25.20 -9.46
C VAL A 533 -30.53 -24.40 -10.20
N SER A 534 -30.32 -23.07 -10.32
CA SER A 534 -31.27 -22.19 -11.06
C SER A 534 -31.43 -22.54 -12.56
N GLU A 535 -30.48 -23.31 -13.15
CA GLU A 535 -30.56 -23.74 -14.54
C GLU A 535 -31.31 -25.07 -14.73
N GLU A 536 -31.76 -25.69 -13.62
CA GLU A 536 -32.51 -26.94 -13.69
C GLU A 536 -33.97 -26.68 -14.06
N GLU A 537 -34.60 -27.65 -14.72
CA GLU A 537 -35.97 -27.52 -15.21
C GLU A 537 -36.96 -27.22 -14.06
N PHE A 538 -36.78 -27.85 -12.88
CA PHE A 538 -37.64 -27.65 -11.71
C PHE A 538 -37.51 -26.27 -11.05
N MET A 539 -36.51 -25.47 -11.42
CA MET A 539 -36.27 -24.12 -10.89
C MET A 539 -36.77 -23.02 -11.84
N LYS A 540 -37.06 -23.33 -13.09
CA LYS A 540 -37.41 -22.34 -14.12
C LYS A 540 -38.70 -21.57 -13.82
N ASP A 541 -39.61 -22.17 -13.07
CA ASP A 541 -40.90 -21.56 -12.70
C ASP A 541 -40.82 -20.65 -11.45
N LEU A 542 -39.61 -20.52 -10.86
CA LEU A 542 -39.35 -19.70 -9.67
C LEU A 542 -38.76 -18.33 -10.05
N ASP A 543 -39.59 -17.43 -10.56
CA ASP A 543 -39.18 -16.10 -11.06
C ASP A 543 -38.49 -15.22 -10.00
N TRP A 544 -38.71 -15.49 -8.71
CA TRP A 544 -38.08 -14.76 -7.62
C TRP A 544 -36.60 -15.13 -7.38
N MET A 545 -36.12 -16.27 -7.94
CA MET A 545 -34.78 -16.77 -7.76
C MET A 545 -33.95 -16.71 -9.05
N SER A 546 -33.29 -15.62 -9.29
CA SER A 546 -32.51 -15.37 -10.52
C SER A 546 -31.23 -16.19 -10.63
N ASN A 547 -30.60 -16.53 -9.49
CA ASN A 547 -29.31 -17.28 -9.49
C ASN A 547 -29.13 -18.04 -8.17
N PHE A 548 -29.22 -19.37 -8.25
CA PHE A 548 -28.90 -20.27 -7.15
C PHE A 548 -27.81 -21.25 -7.57
N LYS A 549 -26.65 -21.19 -6.90
CA LYS A 549 -25.48 -21.98 -7.23
C LYS A 549 -24.84 -22.55 -5.95
N VAL A 550 -24.75 -23.86 -5.90
CA VAL A 550 -24.02 -24.58 -4.84
C VAL A 550 -22.59 -24.82 -5.29
N ARG A 551 -21.63 -24.57 -4.41
CA ARG A 551 -20.20 -24.73 -4.70
C ARG A 551 -19.50 -25.51 -3.61
N PHE A 552 -18.58 -26.36 -4.01
CA PHE A 552 -17.65 -27.06 -3.16
C PHE A 552 -16.23 -26.81 -3.66
N GLY A 553 -15.29 -26.54 -2.78
CA GLY A 553 -13.89 -26.33 -3.13
C GLY A 553 -12.96 -26.86 -2.06
N TRP A 554 -11.89 -27.52 -2.49
CA TRP A 554 -10.80 -27.98 -1.68
C TRP A 554 -9.48 -27.68 -2.39
N GLY A 555 -8.44 -27.34 -1.64
CA GLY A 555 -7.13 -27.10 -2.23
C GLY A 555 -6.04 -26.88 -1.19
N VAL A 556 -4.81 -27.10 -1.64
CA VAL A 556 -3.59 -26.85 -0.88
C VAL A 556 -2.91 -25.63 -1.48
N VAL A 557 -2.50 -24.69 -0.64
CA VAL A 557 -1.73 -23.50 -0.98
C VAL A 557 -0.54 -23.37 -0.05
N GLY A 558 0.49 -22.65 -0.47
CA GLY A 558 1.71 -22.46 0.30
C GLY A 558 2.05 -21.00 0.53
N ASN A 559 3.05 -20.75 1.38
CA ASN A 559 3.66 -19.45 1.61
C ASN A 559 5.19 -19.58 1.50
N ASP A 560 5.78 -19.03 0.44
CA ASP A 560 7.23 -18.91 0.25
C ASP A 560 7.75 -17.48 0.53
N ARG A 561 6.89 -16.60 1.08
CA ARG A 561 7.24 -15.24 1.49
C ARG A 561 7.82 -15.23 2.90
N ILE A 562 8.92 -15.93 3.03
CA ILE A 562 9.77 -15.96 4.23
C ILE A 562 11.09 -15.26 3.92
N THR A 563 11.83 -14.93 4.96
CA THR A 563 13.17 -14.34 4.82
C THR A 563 14.09 -15.27 4.03
N ASN A 564 14.83 -14.72 3.08
CA ASN A 564 15.80 -15.48 2.29
C ASN A 564 16.89 -16.05 3.20
N TYR A 565 17.47 -17.17 2.82
CA TYR A 565 18.64 -17.81 3.46
C TYR A 565 18.39 -18.40 4.87
N LEU A 566 17.14 -18.44 5.39
CA LEU A 566 16.83 -19.06 6.68
C LEU A 566 17.17 -20.57 6.75
N SER A 567 17.35 -21.21 5.60
CA SER A 567 17.76 -22.61 5.50
C SER A 567 19.29 -22.82 5.53
N MET A 568 20.05 -21.74 5.67
CA MET A 568 21.51 -21.73 5.73
C MET A 568 21.98 -21.32 7.12
N ASP A 569 23.18 -21.74 7.50
CA ASP A 569 23.84 -21.25 8.72
C ASP A 569 24.24 -19.79 8.48
N LEU A 570 23.62 -18.88 9.25
CA LEU A 570 23.92 -17.46 9.20
C LEU A 570 24.89 -17.11 10.35
N TYR A 571 25.99 -16.47 10.01
CA TYR A 571 26.95 -15.95 10.98
C TYR A 571 26.68 -14.45 11.15
N THR A 572 26.53 -14.02 12.39
CA THR A 572 26.49 -12.60 12.77
C THR A 572 27.77 -12.22 13.48
N ASP A 573 28.40 -11.14 13.07
CA ASP A 573 29.53 -10.57 13.79
C ASP A 573 28.98 -9.77 14.99
N ASN A 574 29.28 -10.22 16.19
CA ASN A 574 28.95 -9.49 17.41
C ASN A 574 30.04 -8.45 17.70
N LYS A 575 30.12 -7.38 16.90
CA LYS A 575 30.92 -6.21 17.21
C LYS A 575 30.20 -5.23 18.08
#